data_6da78112bba00b93444a4e519834b2dc
#
_entry.id   6da78112bba00b93444a4e519834b2dc
#
_cell.length_a   1.000
_cell.length_b   1.000
_cell.length_c   1.000
_cell.angle_alpha   90.00
_cell.angle_beta   90.00
_cell.angle_gamma   90.00
#
_symmetry.space_group_name_H-M   'P 1'
#
loop_
_entity.id
_entity.type
_entity.pdbx_description
1 polymer ?
#
loop_
_entity_poly.entity_id
_entity_poly.type
_entity_poly.pdbx_seq_one_letter_code
_entity_poly.pdbx_strand_id
1 'polypeptide(L)'
;MKTALITGITGQDGSYLAEFLLEKGYDVHGTIRRSSVDFRERIAHLEGTPHFHLHYADLGDSMSVLGVIGKVKPDEIYNLAAQSHVQVSFDSPEFTADVDAVGVLRILEAVRQLGMTDTCRIYQASTSELYGKVEEVPQNENTPFHPYSPYAVAKQYGFWIIKEYREAYNMFCCSGILFNHESERRGETFVTRKITLAAARISQGLQDCLYLGNMDSLRDWGYAKDYVECMWLILQNDTPEDFVIATGVQHSVREFTELAFKHAGIELKFEGEGINEKGIVVSGPENLIGKTVVAVSEDFYRPTDVVNLWGDPTKAKAKLKWNPNKTSFEELVKIMVEHDIAKVAAEGAAAKVRTNLAEYLEKGIVK
;
A
#
# COMPACT_ATOMS: atom_id res chain seq x y z
N MET A 1 17.29 5.65 23.13
CA MET A 1 16.12 5.19 22.34
C MET A 1 15.95 6.19 21.22
N LYS A 2 15.87 5.74 19.96
CA LYS A 2 15.59 6.63 18.83
C LYS A 2 14.10 6.96 18.77
N THR A 3 13.78 8.15 18.28
CA THR A 3 12.40 8.62 18.07
C THR A 3 12.09 8.63 16.59
N ALA A 4 11.03 7.97 16.17
CA ALA A 4 10.55 7.95 14.80
C ALA A 4 9.20 8.65 14.65
N LEU A 5 9.05 9.43 13.58
CA LEU A 5 7.77 10.01 13.17
C LEU A 5 7.31 9.37 11.86
N ILE A 6 6.13 8.73 11.87
CA ILE A 6 5.51 8.10 10.72
C ILE A 6 4.32 8.94 10.28
N THR A 7 4.35 9.52 9.09
CA THR A 7 3.14 10.09 8.47
C THR A 7 2.36 8.99 7.78
N GLY A 8 1.02 9.06 7.80
CA GLY A 8 0.20 7.99 7.22
C GLY A 8 0.23 6.68 8.00
N ILE A 9 0.39 6.74 9.33
CA ILE A 9 0.54 5.57 10.21
C ILE A 9 -0.65 4.60 10.16
N THR A 10 -1.84 5.07 9.78
CA THR A 10 -3.06 4.26 9.63
C THR A 10 -3.14 3.50 8.31
N GLY A 11 -2.19 3.73 7.40
CA GLY A 11 -2.07 3.00 6.15
C GLY A 11 -1.53 1.58 6.35
N GLN A 12 -1.49 0.79 5.26
CA GLN A 12 -0.89 -0.54 5.26
C GLN A 12 0.55 -0.49 5.81
N ASP A 13 1.41 0.25 5.12
CA ASP A 13 2.84 0.32 5.44
C ASP A 13 3.10 0.99 6.79
N GLY A 14 2.37 2.07 7.07
CA GLY A 14 2.50 2.80 8.33
C GLY A 14 2.21 1.93 9.55
N SER A 15 1.20 1.07 9.46
CA SER A 15 0.84 0.17 10.56
C SER A 15 1.89 -0.92 10.79
N TYR A 16 2.43 -1.53 9.73
CA TYR A 16 3.51 -2.51 9.85
C TYR A 16 4.83 -1.89 10.30
N LEU A 17 5.14 -0.70 9.78
CA LEU A 17 6.35 0.01 10.19
C LEU A 17 6.29 0.41 11.67
N ALA A 18 5.12 0.81 12.17
CA ALA A 18 4.94 1.12 13.59
C ALA A 18 5.24 -0.11 14.46
N GLU A 19 4.67 -1.28 14.14
CA GLU A 19 4.96 -2.54 14.82
C GLU A 19 6.46 -2.86 14.78
N PHE A 20 7.05 -2.82 13.59
CA PHE A 20 8.46 -3.13 13.37
C PHE A 20 9.41 -2.21 14.17
N LEU A 21 9.13 -0.90 14.22
CA LEU A 21 9.95 0.04 14.97
C LEU A 21 9.77 -0.10 16.48
N LEU A 22 8.56 -0.40 16.96
CA LEU A 22 8.32 -0.71 18.37
C LEU A 22 9.12 -1.96 18.82
N GLU A 23 9.11 -3.02 18.00
CA GLU A 23 9.92 -4.23 18.23
C GLU A 23 11.43 -3.94 18.29
N LYS A 24 11.88 -2.94 17.52
CA LYS A 24 13.28 -2.45 17.57
C LYS A 24 13.59 -1.48 18.73
N GLY A 25 12.62 -1.18 19.55
CA GLY A 25 12.80 -0.32 20.72
C GLY A 25 12.82 1.17 20.41
N TYR A 26 12.13 1.62 19.37
CA TYR A 26 11.91 3.04 19.07
C TYR A 26 10.79 3.63 19.91
N ASP A 27 10.85 4.94 20.13
CA ASP A 27 9.71 5.76 20.53
C ASP A 27 8.98 6.18 19.25
N VAL A 28 7.79 5.61 19.01
CA VAL A 28 7.08 5.70 17.72
C VAL A 28 5.96 6.72 17.82
N HIS A 29 6.06 7.75 17.01
CA HIS A 29 5.05 8.78 16.84
C HIS A 29 4.41 8.66 15.46
N GLY A 30 3.08 8.70 15.40
CA GLY A 30 2.34 8.66 14.14
C GLY A 30 1.48 9.88 13.92
N THR A 31 1.34 10.33 12.67
CA THR A 31 0.37 11.36 12.32
C THR A 31 -0.91 10.75 11.76
N ILE A 32 -2.04 11.29 12.19
CA ILE A 32 -3.38 10.98 11.71
C ILE A 32 -4.09 12.27 11.32
N ARG A 33 -4.93 12.23 10.29
CA ARG A 33 -5.79 13.37 9.93
C ARG A 33 -7.00 13.42 10.84
N ARG A 34 -7.55 14.61 11.05
CA ARG A 34 -8.85 14.74 11.72
C ARG A 34 -9.96 14.20 10.80
N SER A 35 -10.81 13.35 11.36
CA SER A 35 -11.96 12.77 10.66
C SER A 35 -13.09 12.56 11.66
N SER A 36 -14.33 12.59 11.17
CA SER A 36 -15.51 12.16 11.91
C SER A 36 -15.72 10.64 11.92
N VAL A 37 -14.95 9.92 11.09
CA VAL A 37 -14.98 8.45 11.01
C VAL A 37 -13.67 7.92 11.57
N ASP A 38 -13.72 6.88 12.38
CA ASP A 38 -12.53 6.19 12.87
C ASP A 38 -11.94 5.32 11.75
N PHE A 39 -10.66 5.55 11.42
CA PHE A 39 -9.90 4.80 10.43
C PHE A 39 -8.61 4.21 11.03
N ARG A 40 -8.58 3.99 12.38
CA ARG A 40 -7.43 3.48 13.12
C ARG A 40 -7.42 1.95 13.23
N GLU A 41 -8.33 1.24 12.58
CA GLU A 41 -8.48 -0.22 12.67
C GLU A 41 -7.12 -0.95 12.58
N ARG A 42 -6.23 -0.53 11.64
CA ARG A 42 -4.93 -1.18 11.43
C ARG A 42 -3.92 -0.96 12.55
N ILE A 43 -4.14 0.02 13.41
CA ILE A 43 -3.26 0.37 14.53
C ILE A 43 -3.95 0.30 15.90
N ALA A 44 -5.22 -0.10 15.95
CA ALA A 44 -6.01 -0.12 17.18
C ALA A 44 -5.36 -1.00 18.28
N HIS A 45 -4.74 -2.09 17.88
CA HIS A 45 -4.02 -2.99 18.80
C HIS A 45 -2.74 -2.39 19.40
N LEU A 46 -2.25 -1.27 18.86
CA LEU A 46 -1.08 -0.54 19.38
C LEU A 46 -1.49 0.56 20.38
N GLU A 47 -2.77 0.91 20.46
CA GLU A 47 -3.24 1.95 21.39
C GLU A 47 -3.00 1.51 22.84
N GLY A 48 -2.41 2.40 23.63
CA GLY A 48 -2.02 2.11 25.00
C GLY A 48 -0.69 1.33 25.15
N THR A 49 -0.06 0.95 24.05
CA THR A 49 1.29 0.36 24.08
C THR A 49 2.32 1.43 24.50
N PRO A 50 3.25 1.12 25.41
CA PRO A 50 4.35 2.02 25.75
C PRO A 50 5.12 2.46 24.50
N HIS A 51 5.51 3.74 24.43
CA HIS A 51 6.26 4.31 23.31
C HIS A 51 5.51 4.36 21.98
N PHE A 52 4.17 4.34 22.00
CA PHE A 52 3.32 4.56 20.84
C PHE A 52 2.45 5.80 21.04
N HIS A 53 2.59 6.79 20.13
CA HIS A 53 1.95 8.10 20.27
C HIS A 53 1.31 8.54 18.97
N LEU A 54 0.10 9.11 19.06
CA LEU A 54 -0.61 9.65 17.90
C LEU A 54 -0.73 11.18 17.99
N HIS A 55 -0.56 11.85 16.86
CA HIS A 55 -0.67 13.29 16.69
C HIS A 55 -1.59 13.63 15.51
N TYR A 56 -2.36 14.71 15.63
CA TYR A 56 -3.12 15.23 14.50
C TYR A 56 -2.22 16.11 13.65
N ALA A 57 -2.05 15.76 12.36
CA ALA A 57 -1.42 16.58 11.35
C ALA A 57 -1.92 16.21 9.95
N ASP A 58 -1.89 17.16 9.03
CA ASP A 58 -2.24 16.98 7.62
C ASP A 58 -1.13 17.53 6.75
N LEU A 59 -0.69 16.79 5.73
CA LEU A 59 0.34 17.24 4.79
C LEU A 59 -0.10 18.46 3.96
N GLY A 60 -1.41 18.70 3.85
CA GLY A 60 -1.97 19.92 3.27
C GLY A 60 -1.83 21.17 4.16
N ASP A 61 -1.44 21.02 5.44
CA ASP A 61 -1.30 22.12 6.40
C ASP A 61 0.12 22.24 6.93
N SER A 62 0.86 23.25 6.44
CA SER A 62 2.25 23.51 6.82
C SER A 62 2.43 23.73 8.32
N MET A 63 1.47 24.38 8.98
CA MET A 63 1.59 24.68 10.42
C MET A 63 1.40 23.44 11.27
N SER A 64 0.52 22.52 10.89
CA SER A 64 0.34 21.26 11.61
C SER A 64 1.59 20.36 11.44
N VAL A 65 2.17 20.32 10.24
CA VAL A 65 3.43 19.59 9.97
C VAL A 65 4.58 20.15 10.80
N LEU A 66 4.80 21.49 10.75
CA LEU A 66 5.83 22.15 11.54
C LEU A 66 5.65 21.92 13.05
N GLY A 67 4.40 22.03 13.52
CA GLY A 67 4.05 21.85 14.93
C GLY A 67 4.34 20.44 15.44
N VAL A 68 3.98 19.40 14.68
CA VAL A 68 4.24 18.02 15.12
C VAL A 68 5.73 17.69 15.08
N ILE A 69 6.47 18.09 14.04
CA ILE A 69 7.92 17.85 13.95
C ILE A 69 8.65 18.60 15.07
N GLY A 70 8.28 19.86 15.33
CA GLY A 70 8.86 20.66 16.41
C GLY A 70 8.58 20.13 17.83
N LYS A 71 7.41 19.50 18.03
CA LYS A 71 7.02 18.84 19.29
C LYS A 71 7.77 17.53 19.51
N VAL A 72 7.82 16.69 18.48
CA VAL A 72 8.38 15.33 18.55
C VAL A 72 9.90 15.35 18.46
N LYS A 73 10.48 16.21 17.65
CA LYS A 73 11.92 16.30 17.34
C LYS A 73 12.50 14.92 16.96
N PRO A 74 11.97 14.26 15.93
CA PRO A 74 12.32 12.91 15.58
C PRO A 74 13.77 12.77 15.08
N ASP A 75 14.41 11.64 15.39
CA ASP A 75 15.66 11.22 14.76
C ASP A 75 15.43 10.73 13.32
N GLU A 76 14.25 10.14 13.07
CA GLU A 76 13.87 9.57 11.78
C GLU A 76 12.42 9.94 11.43
N ILE A 77 12.20 10.39 10.20
CA ILE A 77 10.87 10.63 9.62
C ILE A 77 10.64 9.65 8.49
N TYR A 78 9.53 8.92 8.55
CA TYR A 78 9.05 8.05 7.47
C TYR A 78 7.79 8.68 6.88
N ASN A 79 7.94 9.32 5.70
CA ASN A 79 6.82 9.96 5.01
C ASN A 79 6.10 8.95 4.12
N LEU A 80 5.05 8.35 4.66
CA LEU A 80 4.19 7.36 3.98
C LEU A 80 2.80 7.92 3.65
N ALA A 81 2.47 9.12 4.15
CA ALA A 81 1.19 9.75 3.85
C ALA A 81 1.12 10.21 2.39
N ALA A 82 0.06 9.84 1.72
CA ALA A 82 -0.20 10.18 0.32
C ALA A 82 -1.69 10.02 -0.03
N GLN A 83 -2.12 10.66 -1.11
CA GLN A 83 -3.26 10.21 -1.91
C GLN A 83 -2.73 9.13 -2.87
N SER A 84 -2.81 7.85 -2.50
CA SER A 84 -2.10 6.75 -3.20
C SER A 84 -2.93 6.03 -4.26
N HIS A 85 -4.18 6.42 -4.48
CA HIS A 85 -5.04 5.77 -5.47
C HIS A 85 -4.90 6.45 -6.84
N VAL A 86 -4.25 5.78 -7.79
CA VAL A 86 -3.93 6.35 -9.11
C VAL A 86 -5.18 6.85 -9.85
N GLN A 87 -6.28 6.07 -9.85
CA GLN A 87 -7.52 6.49 -10.52
C GLN A 87 -8.08 7.80 -9.92
N VAL A 88 -8.09 7.93 -8.59
CA VAL A 88 -8.58 9.14 -7.90
C VAL A 88 -7.76 10.38 -8.27
N SER A 89 -6.49 10.23 -8.66
CA SER A 89 -5.67 11.36 -9.09
C SER A 89 -6.17 12.03 -10.37
N PHE A 90 -6.90 11.31 -11.23
CA PHE A 90 -7.53 11.91 -12.41
C PHE A 90 -8.76 12.74 -12.04
N ASP A 91 -9.48 12.34 -10.99
CA ASP A 91 -10.66 13.05 -10.50
C ASP A 91 -10.30 14.23 -9.58
N SER A 92 -9.17 14.13 -8.87
CA SER A 92 -8.71 15.12 -7.88
C SER A 92 -7.22 15.43 -8.03
N PRO A 93 -6.77 15.97 -9.20
CA PRO A 93 -5.35 16.15 -9.48
C PRO A 93 -4.69 17.24 -8.61
N GLU A 94 -5.41 18.30 -8.29
CA GLU A 94 -4.91 19.40 -7.45
C GLU A 94 -4.67 18.94 -6.01
N PHE A 95 -5.64 18.23 -5.42
CA PHE A 95 -5.49 17.63 -4.09
C PHE A 95 -4.32 16.64 -4.05
N THR A 96 -4.19 15.81 -5.10
CA THR A 96 -3.08 14.86 -5.22
C THR A 96 -1.73 15.60 -5.27
N ALA A 97 -1.62 16.68 -6.05
CA ALA A 97 -0.41 17.48 -6.12
C ALA A 97 -0.08 18.17 -4.79
N ASP A 98 -1.08 18.72 -4.10
CA ASP A 98 -0.87 19.38 -2.81
C ASP A 98 -0.34 18.43 -1.73
N VAL A 99 -0.90 17.23 -1.64
CA VAL A 99 -0.51 16.23 -0.63
C VAL A 99 0.80 15.52 -1.03
N ASP A 100 0.89 15.01 -2.25
CA ASP A 100 1.94 14.08 -2.67
C ASP A 100 3.21 14.79 -3.17
N ALA A 101 3.10 16.05 -3.59
CA ALA A 101 4.23 16.87 -4.02
C ALA A 101 4.57 17.93 -2.96
N VAL A 102 3.69 18.90 -2.75
CA VAL A 102 3.94 20.02 -1.84
C VAL A 102 4.03 19.55 -0.38
N GLY A 103 3.29 18.51 0.00
CA GLY A 103 3.37 17.88 1.32
C GLY A 103 4.78 17.39 1.67
N VAL A 104 5.52 16.84 0.68
CA VAL A 104 6.93 16.45 0.88
C VAL A 104 7.81 17.67 1.17
N LEU A 105 7.63 18.75 0.39
CA LEU A 105 8.34 20.01 0.60
C LEU A 105 8.06 20.58 2.00
N ARG A 106 6.81 20.51 2.48
CA ARG A 106 6.44 20.99 3.83
C ARG A 106 7.22 20.27 4.94
N ILE A 107 7.42 18.95 4.80
CA ILE A 107 8.24 18.18 5.77
C ILE A 107 9.70 18.63 5.73
N LEU A 108 10.29 18.73 4.53
CA LEU A 108 11.68 19.16 4.35
C LEU A 108 11.92 20.55 4.92
N GLU A 109 11.04 21.51 4.61
CA GLU A 109 11.10 22.86 5.14
C GLU A 109 10.91 22.91 6.66
N ALA A 110 10.00 22.11 7.22
CA ALA A 110 9.83 22.04 8.66
C ALA A 110 11.11 21.57 9.36
N VAL A 111 11.75 20.50 8.85
CA VAL A 111 13.04 20.03 9.39
C VAL A 111 14.12 21.09 9.27
N ARG A 112 14.22 21.77 8.11
CA ARG A 112 15.18 22.84 7.88
C ARG A 112 14.94 24.05 8.79
N GLN A 113 13.70 24.53 8.91
CA GLN A 113 13.34 25.68 9.74
C GLN A 113 13.55 25.42 11.24
N LEU A 114 13.41 24.18 11.67
CA LEU A 114 13.66 23.77 13.05
C LEU A 114 15.15 23.51 13.37
N GLY A 115 16.05 23.69 12.38
CA GLY A 115 17.49 23.45 12.56
C GLY A 115 17.86 21.98 12.77
N MET A 116 17.09 21.05 12.20
CA MET A 116 17.27 19.60 12.38
C MET A 116 17.94 18.93 11.18
N THR A 117 18.52 19.67 10.25
CA THR A 117 19.14 19.16 9.01
C THR A 117 20.20 18.09 9.27
N ASP A 118 20.99 18.25 10.30
CA ASP A 118 22.11 17.35 10.62
C ASP A 118 21.72 16.19 11.56
N THR A 119 20.51 16.22 12.14
CA THR A 119 20.09 15.28 13.18
C THR A 119 18.93 14.38 12.79
N CYS A 120 18.12 14.79 11.80
CA CYS A 120 16.93 14.07 11.39
C CYS A 120 17.14 13.40 10.01
N ARG A 121 16.95 12.09 9.94
CA ARG A 121 16.96 11.33 8.70
C ARG A 121 15.55 11.20 8.15
N ILE A 122 15.37 11.36 6.83
CA ILE A 122 14.05 11.37 6.18
C ILE A 122 13.97 10.28 5.13
N TYR A 123 13.01 9.38 5.27
CA TYR A 123 12.59 8.45 4.23
C TYR A 123 11.33 8.98 3.53
N GLN A 124 11.37 9.02 2.21
CA GLN A 124 10.24 9.35 1.35
C GLN A 124 9.75 8.10 0.63
N ALA A 125 8.51 7.71 0.84
CA ALA A 125 7.87 6.71 0.00
C ALA A 125 7.64 7.29 -1.41
N SER A 126 8.43 6.81 -2.37
CA SER A 126 8.25 7.06 -3.78
C SER A 126 7.48 5.89 -4.43
N THR A 127 7.50 5.73 -5.74
CA THR A 127 6.66 4.75 -6.43
C THR A 127 7.25 4.31 -7.75
N SER A 128 7.03 3.07 -8.16
CA SER A 128 7.33 2.57 -9.51
C SER A 128 6.53 3.26 -10.62
N GLU A 129 5.42 3.92 -10.28
CA GLU A 129 4.63 4.72 -11.23
C GLU A 129 5.41 5.91 -11.83
N LEU A 130 6.57 6.29 -11.24
CA LEU A 130 7.50 7.27 -11.83
C LEU A 130 7.97 6.82 -13.22
N TYR A 131 8.20 5.53 -13.40
CA TYR A 131 8.65 4.97 -14.68
C TYR A 131 7.57 5.05 -15.77
N GLY A 132 6.29 4.94 -15.39
CA GLY A 132 5.12 5.20 -16.22
C GLY A 132 5.17 4.47 -17.57
N LYS A 133 5.33 5.24 -18.66
CA LYS A 133 5.59 4.66 -19.99
C LYS A 133 7.05 4.21 -20.06
N VAL A 134 7.30 2.98 -19.54
CA VAL A 134 8.64 2.46 -19.34
C VAL A 134 9.49 2.45 -20.60
N GLU A 135 10.75 2.87 -20.48
CA GLU A 135 11.71 2.91 -21.60
C GLU A 135 12.65 1.69 -21.58
N GLU A 136 12.81 1.05 -20.43
CA GLU A 136 13.63 -0.16 -20.27
C GLU A 136 13.10 -1.08 -19.18
N VAL A 137 13.44 -2.37 -19.25
CA VAL A 137 13.06 -3.40 -18.28
C VAL A 137 14.25 -4.31 -17.97
N PRO A 138 14.49 -4.72 -16.71
CA PRO A 138 13.82 -4.22 -15.51
C PRO A 138 14.22 -2.77 -15.19
N GLN A 139 13.35 -2.06 -14.43
CA GLN A 139 13.62 -0.68 -14.01
C GLN A 139 14.54 -0.65 -12.77
N ASN A 140 15.51 0.26 -12.78
CA ASN A 140 16.43 0.52 -11.68
C ASN A 140 16.51 2.02 -11.35
N GLU A 141 17.39 2.41 -10.44
CA GLU A 141 17.51 3.79 -9.96
C GLU A 141 17.99 4.80 -11.03
N ASN A 142 18.52 4.30 -12.16
CA ASN A 142 19.01 5.13 -13.29
C ASN A 142 18.04 5.17 -14.47
N THR A 143 17.01 4.30 -14.47
CA THR A 143 15.99 4.26 -15.51
C THR A 143 15.25 5.60 -15.59
N PRO A 144 15.14 6.22 -16.77
CA PRO A 144 14.44 7.49 -16.93
C PRO A 144 12.97 7.41 -16.48
N PHE A 145 12.50 8.46 -15.83
CA PHE A 145 11.11 8.59 -15.45
C PHE A 145 10.26 9.16 -16.57
N HIS A 146 9.10 8.55 -16.80
CA HIS A 146 8.10 9.03 -17.75
C HIS A 146 6.70 8.88 -17.12
N PRO A 147 6.37 9.71 -16.09
CA PRO A 147 5.13 9.57 -15.34
C PRO A 147 3.90 9.61 -16.24
N TYR A 148 2.92 8.75 -15.95
CA TYR A 148 1.79 8.52 -16.83
C TYR A 148 0.43 8.67 -16.11
N SER A 149 0.42 9.44 -15.00
CA SER A 149 -0.77 9.84 -14.25
C SER A 149 -0.50 11.09 -13.43
N PRO A 150 -1.53 11.87 -13.01
CA PRO A 150 -1.34 13.01 -12.10
C PRO A 150 -0.66 12.59 -10.78
N TYR A 151 -0.98 11.39 -10.25
CA TYR A 151 -0.30 10.80 -9.11
C TYR A 151 1.20 10.63 -9.35
N ALA A 152 1.59 10.03 -10.46
CA ALA A 152 2.99 9.82 -10.79
C ALA A 152 3.76 11.13 -10.96
N VAL A 153 3.15 12.15 -11.56
CA VAL A 153 3.74 13.51 -11.68
C VAL A 153 3.96 14.13 -10.29
N ALA A 154 3.00 14.05 -9.40
CA ALA A 154 3.13 14.56 -8.03
C ALA A 154 4.24 13.83 -7.26
N LYS A 155 4.30 12.50 -7.36
CA LYS A 155 5.35 11.68 -6.75
C LYS A 155 6.74 11.96 -7.35
N GLN A 156 6.81 12.28 -8.65
CA GLN A 156 8.07 12.67 -9.29
C GLN A 156 8.60 14.00 -8.72
N TYR A 157 7.75 14.98 -8.47
CA TYR A 157 8.16 16.18 -7.76
C TYR A 157 8.73 15.82 -6.38
N GLY A 158 8.01 14.96 -5.61
CA GLY A 158 8.47 14.50 -4.31
C GLY A 158 9.84 13.82 -4.34
N PHE A 159 10.10 12.98 -5.35
CA PHE A 159 11.40 12.34 -5.56
C PHE A 159 12.51 13.37 -5.81
N TRP A 160 12.29 14.33 -6.73
CA TRP A 160 13.32 15.29 -7.09
C TRP A 160 13.58 16.33 -6.00
N ILE A 161 12.56 16.75 -5.25
CA ILE A 161 12.77 17.69 -4.15
C ILE A 161 13.55 17.06 -2.98
N ILE A 162 13.38 15.76 -2.73
CA ILE A 162 14.23 15.00 -1.78
C ILE A 162 15.69 15.05 -2.22
N LYS A 163 15.95 14.79 -3.50
CA LYS A 163 17.30 14.81 -4.06
C LYS A 163 17.90 16.21 -3.98
N GLU A 164 17.15 17.25 -4.34
CA GLU A 164 17.59 18.63 -4.26
C GLU A 164 17.96 19.04 -2.84
N TYR A 165 17.15 18.68 -1.82
CA TYR A 165 17.43 19.02 -0.43
C TYR A 165 18.64 18.26 0.14
N ARG A 166 18.87 17.04 -0.33
CA ARG A 166 20.08 16.26 -0.04
C ARG A 166 21.33 17.00 -0.54
N GLU A 167 21.30 17.46 -1.78
CA GLU A 167 22.44 18.10 -2.45
C GLU A 167 22.64 19.55 -1.96
N ALA A 168 21.57 20.34 -1.86
CA ALA A 168 21.65 21.77 -1.51
C ALA A 168 21.90 22.02 -0.02
N TYR A 169 21.33 21.21 0.86
CA TYR A 169 21.35 21.44 2.32
C TYR A 169 22.05 20.31 3.10
N ASN A 170 22.68 19.36 2.40
CA ASN A 170 23.35 18.21 3.02
C ASN A 170 22.45 17.40 3.98
N MET A 171 21.15 17.40 3.73
CA MET A 171 20.18 16.65 4.54
C MET A 171 20.28 15.15 4.27
N PHE A 172 20.20 14.33 5.33
CA PHE A 172 20.06 12.88 5.14
C PHE A 172 18.62 12.54 4.76
N CYS A 173 18.32 12.60 3.48
CA CYS A 173 17.00 12.25 2.96
C CYS A 173 17.10 11.34 1.74
N CYS A 174 16.22 10.30 1.70
CA CYS A 174 16.28 9.20 0.75
C CYS A 174 14.88 8.87 0.23
N SER A 175 14.80 8.45 -1.03
CA SER A 175 13.57 7.91 -1.61
C SER A 175 13.67 6.40 -1.79
N GLY A 176 12.63 5.67 -1.35
CA GLY A 176 12.39 4.29 -1.77
C GLY A 176 11.45 4.27 -2.97
N ILE A 177 11.91 3.80 -4.12
CA ILE A 177 11.08 3.63 -5.31
C ILE A 177 10.36 2.30 -5.17
N LEU A 178 9.18 2.36 -4.56
CA LEU A 178 8.39 1.19 -4.18
C LEU A 178 7.66 0.61 -5.37
N PHE A 179 7.91 -0.66 -5.66
CA PHE A 179 7.04 -1.47 -6.50
C PHE A 179 5.83 -1.93 -5.72
N ASN A 180 4.88 -2.58 -6.38
CA ASN A 180 3.63 -2.97 -5.73
C ASN A 180 3.91 -3.89 -4.54
N HIS A 181 3.34 -3.58 -3.40
CA HIS A 181 3.47 -4.40 -2.19
C HIS A 181 2.14 -4.47 -1.47
N GLU A 182 1.79 -5.66 -1.13
CA GLU A 182 0.46 -6.07 -0.76
C GLU A 182 0.45 -6.72 0.62
N SER A 183 -0.72 -6.82 1.20
CA SER A 183 -0.94 -7.56 2.44
C SER A 183 -2.43 -7.70 2.73
N GLU A 184 -2.75 -8.42 3.79
CA GLU A 184 -4.08 -8.47 4.38
C GLU A 184 -4.59 -7.10 4.88
N ARG A 185 -3.70 -6.08 4.96
CA ARG A 185 -4.04 -4.68 5.32
C ARG A 185 -4.16 -3.76 4.11
N ARG A 186 -4.02 -4.26 2.89
CA ARG A 186 -4.19 -3.46 1.68
C ARG A 186 -5.58 -2.84 1.62
N GLY A 187 -5.70 -1.64 1.06
CA GLY A 187 -6.99 -0.99 0.82
C GLY A 187 -7.88 -1.83 -0.11
N GLU A 188 -9.16 -1.98 0.21
CA GLU A 188 -10.08 -2.90 -0.49
C GLU A 188 -10.36 -2.50 -1.95
N THR A 189 -10.08 -1.25 -2.32
CA THR A 189 -10.25 -0.73 -3.69
C THR A 189 -9.08 -1.07 -4.62
N PHE A 190 -7.96 -1.55 -4.08
CA PHE A 190 -6.82 -1.99 -4.89
C PHE A 190 -7.05 -3.38 -5.48
N VAL A 191 -6.54 -3.60 -6.69
CA VAL A 191 -6.85 -4.79 -7.50
C VAL A 191 -6.61 -6.11 -6.76
N THR A 192 -5.49 -6.26 -6.08
CA THR A 192 -5.13 -7.46 -5.33
C THR A 192 -6.11 -7.76 -4.21
N ARG A 193 -6.43 -6.74 -3.38
CA ARG A 193 -7.39 -6.90 -2.29
C ARG A 193 -8.82 -7.08 -2.79
N LYS A 194 -9.19 -6.43 -3.89
CA LYS A 194 -10.46 -6.65 -4.58
C LYS A 194 -10.60 -8.12 -5.00
N ILE A 195 -9.53 -8.72 -5.52
CA ILE A 195 -9.52 -10.13 -5.93
C ILE A 195 -9.68 -11.05 -4.73
N THR A 196 -8.89 -10.88 -3.67
CA THR A 196 -8.91 -11.78 -2.50
C THR A 196 -10.23 -11.71 -1.74
N LEU A 197 -10.80 -10.51 -1.57
CA LEU A 197 -12.15 -10.34 -1.00
C LEU A 197 -13.24 -10.96 -1.86
N ALA A 198 -13.17 -10.80 -3.20
CA ALA A 198 -14.14 -11.41 -4.09
C ALA A 198 -14.06 -12.95 -4.04
N ALA A 199 -12.85 -13.53 -4.07
CA ALA A 199 -12.66 -14.96 -3.94
C ALA A 199 -13.25 -15.48 -2.62
N ALA A 200 -13.01 -14.77 -1.50
CA ALA A 200 -13.59 -15.10 -0.20
C ALA A 200 -15.12 -14.98 -0.18
N ARG A 201 -15.70 -13.94 -0.77
CA ARG A 201 -17.15 -13.75 -0.82
C ARG A 201 -17.84 -14.75 -1.74
N ILE A 202 -17.25 -15.04 -2.89
CA ILE A 202 -17.79 -16.01 -3.86
C ILE A 202 -17.76 -17.41 -3.26
N SER A 203 -16.68 -17.80 -2.59
CA SER A 203 -16.60 -19.12 -1.93
C SER A 203 -17.65 -19.29 -0.83
N GLN A 204 -18.15 -18.22 -0.23
CA GLN A 204 -19.19 -18.22 0.80
C GLN A 204 -20.59 -17.90 0.25
N GLY A 205 -20.73 -17.74 -1.08
CA GLY A 205 -22.03 -17.45 -1.71
C GLY A 205 -22.58 -16.05 -1.48
N LEU A 206 -21.71 -15.08 -1.19
CA LEU A 206 -22.05 -13.69 -0.90
C LEU A 206 -21.79 -12.74 -2.07
N GLN A 207 -21.20 -13.22 -3.16
CA GLN A 207 -20.95 -12.50 -4.38
C GLN A 207 -21.01 -13.48 -5.57
N ASP A 208 -21.56 -13.05 -6.70
CA ASP A 208 -21.72 -13.89 -7.87
C ASP A 208 -20.52 -13.83 -8.82
N CYS A 209 -19.95 -12.66 -9.02
CA CYS A 209 -18.88 -12.44 -10.00
C CYS A 209 -17.92 -11.31 -9.57
N LEU A 210 -16.64 -11.48 -9.91
CA LEU A 210 -15.59 -10.46 -9.83
C LEU A 210 -15.40 -9.83 -11.21
N TYR A 211 -15.46 -8.49 -11.29
CA TYR A 211 -15.17 -7.76 -12.51
C TYR A 211 -13.80 -7.09 -12.42
N LEU A 212 -12.95 -7.32 -13.43
CA LEU A 212 -11.58 -6.78 -13.53
C LEU A 212 -11.38 -6.03 -14.84
N GLY A 213 -10.29 -5.28 -14.95
CA GLY A 213 -9.81 -4.70 -16.21
C GLY A 213 -8.86 -5.66 -16.92
N ASN A 214 -7.71 -5.11 -17.38
CA ASN A 214 -6.71 -5.89 -18.12
C ASN A 214 -6.07 -6.99 -17.26
N MET A 215 -6.36 -8.25 -17.58
CA MET A 215 -5.84 -9.43 -16.88
C MET A 215 -4.37 -9.73 -17.20
N ASP A 216 -3.86 -9.20 -18.33
CA ASP A 216 -2.47 -9.42 -18.77
C ASP A 216 -1.48 -8.40 -18.18
N SER A 217 -1.95 -7.40 -17.47
CA SER A 217 -1.06 -6.43 -16.81
C SER A 217 -0.09 -7.14 -15.88
N LEU A 218 1.20 -6.85 -16.06
CA LEU A 218 2.29 -7.43 -15.28
C LEU A 218 2.71 -6.48 -14.14
N ARG A 219 2.85 -7.01 -12.95
CA ARG A 219 3.30 -6.28 -11.76
C ARG A 219 4.30 -7.10 -10.95
N ASP A 220 5.23 -6.40 -10.35
CA ASP A 220 6.12 -6.95 -9.33
C ASP A 220 5.43 -6.74 -7.97
N TRP A 221 4.95 -7.83 -7.35
CA TRP A 221 4.24 -7.80 -6.07
C TRP A 221 5.07 -8.41 -4.95
N GLY A 222 5.34 -7.64 -3.90
CA GLY A 222 5.97 -8.12 -2.68
C GLY A 222 5.06 -8.02 -1.46
N TYR A 223 5.55 -8.51 -0.31
CA TYR A 223 4.84 -8.43 0.96
C TYR A 223 5.19 -7.15 1.70
N ALA A 224 4.20 -6.39 2.15
CA ALA A 224 4.41 -5.09 2.79
C ALA A 224 5.32 -5.15 4.03
N LYS A 225 5.27 -6.24 4.82
CA LYS A 225 6.18 -6.42 5.97
C LYS A 225 7.65 -6.51 5.56
N ASP A 226 7.95 -7.13 4.41
CA ASP A 226 9.31 -7.22 3.91
C ASP A 226 9.79 -5.84 3.43
N TYR A 227 8.88 -5.04 2.87
CA TYR A 227 9.17 -3.69 2.37
C TYR A 227 9.43 -2.67 3.48
N VAL A 228 8.69 -2.72 4.59
CA VAL A 228 8.95 -1.78 5.72
C VAL A 228 10.31 -2.01 6.36
N GLU A 229 10.82 -3.24 6.35
CA GLU A 229 12.21 -3.51 6.76
C GLU A 229 13.20 -2.78 5.85
N CYS A 230 12.99 -2.78 4.53
CA CYS A 230 13.84 -2.06 3.59
C CYS A 230 13.79 -0.55 3.83
N MET A 231 12.61 0.02 4.09
CA MET A 231 12.46 1.44 4.45
C MET A 231 13.34 1.81 5.65
N TRP A 232 13.35 0.96 6.67
CA TRP A 232 14.20 1.17 7.85
C TRP A 232 15.69 1.03 7.50
N LEU A 233 16.08 -0.01 6.75
CA LEU A 233 17.48 -0.24 6.34
C LEU A 233 18.05 0.93 5.53
N ILE A 234 17.26 1.59 4.69
CA ILE A 234 17.65 2.78 3.92
C ILE A 234 18.09 3.90 4.86
N LEU A 235 17.38 4.13 5.96
CA LEU A 235 17.75 5.16 6.93
C LEU A 235 18.88 4.71 7.88
N GLN A 236 19.25 3.44 7.93
CA GLN A 236 20.42 2.97 8.70
C GLN A 236 21.72 2.99 7.88
N ASN A 237 21.64 3.24 6.56
CA ASN A 237 22.82 3.34 5.71
C ASN A 237 23.72 4.53 6.11
N ASP A 238 25.00 4.47 5.78
CA ASP A 238 25.96 5.53 6.11
C ASP A 238 25.80 6.78 5.21
N THR A 239 25.34 6.57 3.99
CA THR A 239 25.15 7.65 3.00
C THR A 239 23.71 7.68 2.53
N PRO A 240 23.15 8.90 2.30
CA PRO A 240 21.79 9.04 1.78
C PRO A 240 21.76 8.68 0.28
N GLU A 241 21.01 7.62 -0.05
CA GLU A 241 20.82 7.15 -1.42
C GLU A 241 19.36 6.73 -1.67
N ASP A 242 18.96 6.74 -2.94
CA ASP A 242 17.65 6.24 -3.36
C ASP A 242 17.77 4.78 -3.77
N PHE A 243 16.71 3.99 -3.53
CA PHE A 243 16.70 2.55 -3.79
C PHE A 243 15.41 2.10 -4.45
N VAL A 244 15.52 1.24 -5.44
CA VAL A 244 14.39 0.43 -5.94
C VAL A 244 14.08 -0.65 -4.91
N ILE A 245 12.82 -0.70 -4.49
CA ILE A 245 12.29 -1.71 -3.57
C ILE A 245 11.29 -2.57 -4.35
N ALA A 246 11.72 -3.75 -4.76
CA ALA A 246 11.00 -4.68 -5.62
C ALA A 246 11.40 -6.13 -5.29
N THR A 247 10.59 -7.10 -5.73
CA THR A 247 10.96 -8.52 -5.61
C THR A 247 11.91 -8.97 -6.73
N GLY A 248 11.85 -8.33 -7.88
CA GLY A 248 12.54 -8.72 -9.10
C GLY A 248 11.80 -9.79 -9.91
N VAL A 249 10.56 -10.12 -9.54
CA VAL A 249 9.73 -11.11 -10.23
C VAL A 249 8.38 -10.50 -10.58
N GLN A 250 7.93 -10.73 -11.80
CA GLN A 250 6.63 -10.28 -12.27
C GLN A 250 5.60 -11.40 -12.30
N HIS A 251 4.36 -11.02 -12.03
CA HIS A 251 3.18 -11.86 -12.19
C HIS A 251 2.06 -11.08 -12.88
N SER A 252 1.19 -11.78 -13.60
CA SER A 252 0.01 -11.17 -14.21
C SER A 252 -1.16 -11.07 -13.22
N VAL A 253 -2.10 -10.16 -13.51
CA VAL A 253 -3.37 -10.09 -12.75
C VAL A 253 -4.11 -11.42 -12.84
N ARG A 254 -4.01 -12.12 -13.97
CA ARG A 254 -4.59 -13.46 -14.16
C ARG A 254 -3.99 -14.48 -13.19
N GLU A 255 -2.65 -14.59 -13.12
CA GLU A 255 -1.97 -15.51 -12.19
C GLU A 255 -2.35 -15.22 -10.74
N PHE A 256 -2.42 -13.94 -10.36
CA PHE A 256 -2.87 -13.55 -9.01
C PHE A 256 -4.30 -14.02 -8.75
N THR A 257 -5.20 -13.85 -9.75
CA THR A 257 -6.61 -14.23 -9.64
C THR A 257 -6.77 -15.76 -9.53
N GLU A 258 -6.10 -16.52 -10.39
CA GLU A 258 -6.09 -17.99 -10.34
C GLU A 258 -5.65 -18.50 -8.98
N LEU A 259 -4.55 -17.97 -8.49
CA LEU A 259 -3.97 -18.37 -7.21
C LEU A 259 -4.89 -18.00 -6.03
N ALA A 260 -5.50 -16.81 -6.06
CA ALA A 260 -6.42 -16.36 -5.02
C ALA A 260 -7.68 -17.26 -4.95
N PHE A 261 -8.28 -17.58 -6.09
CA PHE A 261 -9.42 -18.49 -6.14
C PHE A 261 -9.05 -19.91 -5.71
N LYS A 262 -7.87 -20.40 -6.09
CA LYS A 262 -7.35 -21.69 -5.65
C LYS A 262 -7.23 -21.77 -4.13
N HIS A 263 -6.70 -20.74 -3.48
CA HIS A 263 -6.63 -20.68 -2.01
C HIS A 263 -8.02 -20.52 -1.35
N ALA A 264 -9.02 -20.04 -2.08
CA ALA A 264 -10.42 -20.03 -1.64
C ALA A 264 -11.16 -21.34 -1.93
N GLY A 265 -10.47 -22.39 -2.42
CA GLY A 265 -11.03 -23.70 -2.73
C GLY A 265 -11.80 -23.77 -4.06
N ILE A 266 -11.49 -22.86 -5.01
CA ILE A 266 -12.14 -22.76 -6.31
C ILE A 266 -11.07 -22.81 -7.40
N GLU A 267 -11.15 -23.76 -8.34
CA GLU A 267 -10.28 -23.80 -9.51
C GLU A 267 -10.98 -23.16 -10.71
N LEU A 268 -10.26 -22.28 -11.38
CA LEU A 268 -10.76 -21.54 -12.55
C LEU A 268 -10.14 -22.04 -13.84
N LYS A 269 -10.91 -21.98 -14.91
CA LYS A 269 -10.44 -22.05 -16.29
C LYS A 269 -10.80 -20.72 -16.99
N PHE A 270 -9.83 -20.04 -17.58
CA PHE A 270 -10.08 -18.84 -18.35
C PHE A 270 -10.42 -19.21 -19.80
N GLU A 271 -11.46 -18.56 -20.36
CA GLU A 271 -11.91 -18.69 -21.73
C GLU A 271 -12.20 -17.31 -22.33
N GLY A 272 -11.94 -17.15 -23.65
CA GLY A 272 -12.05 -15.87 -24.33
C GLY A 272 -10.77 -15.06 -24.22
N GLU A 273 -10.78 -13.85 -24.78
CA GLU A 273 -9.65 -12.90 -24.80
C GLU A 273 -10.14 -11.47 -24.59
N GLY A 274 -9.32 -10.64 -23.95
CA GLY A 274 -9.58 -9.22 -23.70
C GLY A 274 -10.90 -9.01 -22.98
N ILE A 275 -11.78 -8.17 -23.52
CA ILE A 275 -13.09 -7.83 -22.90
C ILE A 275 -14.04 -9.04 -22.78
N ASN A 276 -13.84 -10.09 -23.58
CA ASN A 276 -14.67 -11.30 -23.58
C ASN A 276 -14.10 -12.40 -22.68
N GLU A 277 -12.99 -12.15 -21.99
CA GLU A 277 -12.36 -13.13 -21.12
C GLU A 277 -13.20 -13.40 -19.86
N LYS A 278 -13.37 -14.67 -19.52
CA LYS A 278 -14.17 -15.14 -18.39
C LYS A 278 -13.45 -16.24 -17.63
N GLY A 279 -13.47 -16.18 -16.30
CA GLY A 279 -13.05 -17.25 -15.41
C GLY A 279 -14.24 -18.11 -15.01
N ILE A 280 -14.21 -19.38 -15.41
CA ILE A 280 -15.27 -20.37 -15.21
C ILE A 280 -14.79 -21.36 -14.16
N VAL A 281 -15.64 -21.70 -13.18
CA VAL A 281 -15.31 -22.67 -12.14
C VAL A 281 -15.30 -24.08 -12.72
N VAL A 282 -14.17 -24.78 -12.61
CA VAL A 282 -13.99 -26.16 -13.04
C VAL A 282 -13.93 -27.16 -11.87
N SER A 283 -13.57 -26.68 -10.68
CA SER A 283 -13.55 -27.47 -9.44
C SER A 283 -13.84 -26.56 -8.23
N GLY A 284 -14.53 -27.09 -7.22
CA GLY A 284 -14.88 -26.37 -6.01
C GLY A 284 -16.29 -26.70 -5.51
N PRO A 285 -16.98 -25.75 -4.84
CA PRO A 285 -18.35 -25.97 -4.38
C PRO A 285 -19.29 -26.34 -5.55
N GLU A 286 -20.09 -27.41 -5.39
CA GLU A 286 -20.96 -27.98 -6.44
C GLU A 286 -21.86 -26.90 -7.09
N ASN A 287 -22.40 -26.00 -6.31
CA ASN A 287 -23.28 -24.91 -6.77
C ASN A 287 -22.56 -23.85 -7.61
N LEU A 288 -21.23 -23.85 -7.67
CA LEU A 288 -20.43 -22.92 -8.47
C LEU A 288 -19.89 -23.55 -9.75
N ILE A 289 -19.82 -24.87 -9.86
CA ILE A 289 -19.25 -25.56 -11.04
C ILE A 289 -19.97 -25.11 -12.32
N GLY A 290 -19.21 -24.74 -13.33
CA GLY A 290 -19.68 -24.23 -14.63
C GLY A 290 -20.14 -22.78 -14.63
N LYS A 291 -20.14 -22.08 -13.49
CA LYS A 291 -20.48 -20.66 -13.44
C LYS A 291 -19.29 -19.78 -13.79
N THR A 292 -19.56 -18.65 -14.44
CA THR A 292 -18.62 -17.55 -14.61
C THR A 292 -18.56 -16.75 -13.32
N VAL A 293 -17.40 -16.73 -12.68
CA VAL A 293 -17.17 -16.00 -11.42
C VAL A 293 -16.13 -14.88 -11.56
N VAL A 294 -15.46 -14.78 -12.70
CA VAL A 294 -14.59 -13.68 -13.08
C VAL A 294 -14.96 -13.23 -14.50
N ALA A 295 -15.02 -11.93 -14.72
CA ALA A 295 -15.25 -11.34 -16.05
C ALA A 295 -14.47 -10.03 -16.20
N VAL A 296 -14.16 -9.67 -17.44
CA VAL A 296 -13.54 -8.39 -17.76
C VAL A 296 -14.62 -7.34 -18.01
N SER A 297 -14.42 -6.10 -17.55
CA SER A 297 -15.30 -4.95 -17.79
C SER A 297 -14.48 -3.71 -18.20
N GLU A 298 -14.97 -2.98 -19.19
CA GLU A 298 -14.36 -1.71 -19.66
C GLU A 298 -14.35 -0.64 -18.55
N ASP A 299 -15.26 -0.68 -17.59
CA ASP A 299 -15.34 0.27 -16.49
C ASP A 299 -14.08 0.27 -15.60
N PHE A 300 -13.27 -0.78 -15.68
CA PHE A 300 -12.02 -0.92 -14.91
C PHE A 300 -10.76 -0.65 -15.73
N TYR A 301 -10.89 -0.16 -16.98
CA TYR A 301 -9.74 0.32 -17.74
C TYR A 301 -9.44 1.78 -17.37
N ARG A 302 -8.17 2.11 -17.23
CA ARG A 302 -7.73 3.49 -16.94
C ARG A 302 -7.57 4.27 -18.26
N PRO A 303 -7.70 5.61 -18.25
CA PRO A 303 -7.40 6.46 -19.41
C PRO A 303 -5.98 6.24 -19.93
N THR A 304 -5.04 6.02 -19.03
CA THR A 304 -3.66 5.60 -19.30
C THR A 304 -3.30 4.49 -18.32
N ASP A 305 -2.80 3.38 -18.82
CA ASP A 305 -2.38 2.26 -17.96
C ASP A 305 -0.91 1.91 -18.20
N VAL A 306 -0.23 1.60 -17.12
CA VAL A 306 1.15 1.12 -17.15
C VAL A 306 1.11 -0.39 -17.29
N VAL A 307 1.60 -0.91 -18.39
CA VAL A 307 1.50 -2.33 -18.74
C VAL A 307 2.56 -3.17 -18.05
N ASN A 308 3.76 -2.61 -17.83
CA ASN A 308 4.92 -3.39 -17.40
C ASN A 308 5.72 -2.64 -16.32
N LEU A 309 5.58 -3.07 -15.07
CA LEU A 309 6.40 -2.62 -13.96
C LEU A 309 7.18 -3.82 -13.42
N TRP A 310 8.51 -3.81 -13.64
CA TRP A 310 9.44 -4.86 -13.22
C TRP A 310 10.68 -4.24 -12.59
N GLY A 311 10.82 -4.33 -11.28
CA GLY A 311 11.90 -3.69 -10.54
C GLY A 311 13.18 -4.53 -10.50
N ASP A 312 14.33 -3.85 -10.53
CA ASP A 312 15.64 -4.46 -10.26
C ASP A 312 16.09 -4.09 -8.82
N PRO A 313 15.98 -5.01 -7.84
CA PRO A 313 16.38 -4.76 -6.46
C PRO A 313 17.89 -4.97 -6.20
N THR A 314 18.72 -5.09 -7.23
CA THR A 314 20.14 -5.46 -7.10
C THR A 314 20.90 -4.51 -6.17
N LYS A 315 20.64 -3.20 -6.26
CA LYS A 315 21.29 -2.20 -5.40
C LYS A 315 20.88 -2.36 -3.93
N ALA A 316 19.60 -2.52 -3.66
CA ALA A 316 19.08 -2.71 -2.29
C ALA A 316 19.60 -4.03 -1.69
N LYS A 317 19.63 -5.12 -2.45
CA LYS A 317 20.19 -6.40 -2.02
C LYS A 317 21.70 -6.30 -1.71
N ALA A 318 22.45 -5.61 -2.56
CA ALA A 318 23.89 -5.50 -2.41
C ALA A 318 24.32 -4.60 -1.24
N LYS A 319 23.73 -3.39 -1.16
CA LYS A 319 24.11 -2.37 -0.18
C LYS A 319 23.46 -2.55 1.18
N LEU A 320 22.15 -2.84 1.20
CA LEU A 320 21.38 -2.94 2.43
C LEU A 320 21.31 -4.36 2.99
N LYS A 321 21.81 -5.36 2.24
CA LYS A 321 21.65 -6.79 2.57
C LYS A 321 20.20 -7.21 2.75
N TRP A 322 19.29 -6.48 2.12
CA TRP A 322 17.86 -6.76 2.16
C TRP A 322 17.51 -7.98 1.32
N ASN A 323 16.60 -8.81 1.83
CA ASN A 323 16.04 -9.94 1.09
C ASN A 323 14.59 -9.61 0.68
N PRO A 324 14.32 -9.30 -0.59
CA PRO A 324 12.97 -8.96 -1.05
C PRO A 324 11.99 -10.14 -1.09
N ASN A 325 12.51 -11.36 -1.03
CA ASN A 325 11.73 -12.58 -1.22
C ASN A 325 11.70 -13.44 0.07
N LYS A 326 11.58 -12.81 1.23
CA LYS A 326 11.33 -13.52 2.49
C LYS A 326 9.98 -14.21 2.43
N THR A 327 8.98 -13.53 1.89
CA THR A 327 7.65 -14.04 1.61
C THR A 327 7.51 -14.25 0.10
N SER A 328 7.20 -15.47 -0.32
CA SER A 328 6.98 -15.78 -1.74
C SER A 328 5.66 -15.19 -2.24
N PHE A 329 5.50 -15.06 -3.55
CA PHE A 329 4.25 -14.62 -4.17
C PHE A 329 3.06 -15.53 -3.78
N GLU A 330 3.26 -16.85 -3.80
CA GLU A 330 2.23 -17.82 -3.40
C GLU A 330 1.82 -17.65 -1.92
N GLU A 331 2.79 -17.49 -1.02
CA GLU A 331 2.52 -17.26 0.40
C GLU A 331 1.82 -15.93 0.64
N LEU A 332 2.20 -14.86 -0.07
CA LEU A 332 1.53 -13.56 -0.01
C LEU A 332 0.04 -13.68 -0.35
N VAL A 333 -0.27 -14.31 -1.49
CA VAL A 333 -1.67 -14.48 -1.92
C VAL A 333 -2.45 -15.32 -0.92
N LYS A 334 -1.84 -16.39 -0.41
CA LYS A 334 -2.43 -17.26 0.61
C LYS A 334 -2.78 -16.48 1.88
N ILE A 335 -1.82 -15.71 2.44
CA ILE A 335 -2.02 -14.87 3.63
C ILE A 335 -3.23 -13.94 3.43
N MET A 336 -3.28 -13.27 2.28
CA MET A 336 -4.38 -12.34 1.98
C MET A 336 -5.73 -13.05 1.89
N VAL A 337 -5.80 -14.18 1.21
CA VAL A 337 -7.05 -14.94 1.02
C VAL A 337 -7.53 -15.53 2.33
N GLU A 338 -6.66 -16.17 3.12
CA GLU A 338 -7.02 -16.77 4.42
C GLU A 338 -7.57 -15.70 5.39
N HIS A 339 -6.92 -14.53 5.43
CA HIS A 339 -7.43 -13.40 6.20
C HIS A 339 -8.82 -12.97 5.73
N ASP A 340 -9.03 -12.83 4.41
CA ASP A 340 -10.29 -12.34 3.87
C ASP A 340 -11.43 -13.34 4.02
N ILE A 341 -11.15 -14.65 3.95
CA ILE A 341 -12.14 -15.69 4.27
C ILE A 341 -12.59 -15.55 5.73
N ALA A 342 -11.66 -15.39 6.66
CA ALA A 342 -11.98 -15.21 8.08
C ALA A 342 -12.77 -13.90 8.32
N LYS A 343 -12.37 -12.81 7.69
CA LYS A 343 -13.05 -11.50 7.76
C LYS A 343 -14.49 -11.61 7.28
N VAL A 344 -14.70 -12.13 6.08
CA VAL A 344 -16.03 -12.30 5.46
C VAL A 344 -16.93 -13.19 6.29
N ALA A 345 -16.40 -14.29 6.84
CA ALA A 345 -17.15 -15.18 7.75
C ALA A 345 -17.59 -14.46 9.03
N ALA A 346 -16.71 -13.66 9.62
CA ALA A 346 -17.04 -12.88 10.82
C ALA A 346 -18.11 -11.81 10.55
N GLU A 347 -18.02 -11.10 9.41
CA GLU A 347 -19.02 -10.13 8.97
C GLU A 347 -20.40 -10.77 8.76
N GLY A 348 -20.43 -11.95 8.11
CA GLY A 348 -21.65 -12.72 7.89
C GLY A 348 -22.28 -13.20 9.20
N ALA A 349 -21.48 -13.66 10.16
CA ALA A 349 -21.95 -14.04 11.49
C ALA A 349 -22.54 -12.83 12.25
N ALA A 350 -21.85 -11.67 12.21
CA ALA A 350 -22.31 -10.45 12.84
C ALA A 350 -23.63 -9.93 12.22
N ALA A 351 -23.78 -10.03 10.91
CA ALA A 351 -25.02 -9.68 10.21
C ALA A 351 -26.19 -10.56 10.64
N LYS A 352 -26.00 -11.88 10.74
CA LYS A 352 -27.02 -12.82 11.24
C LYS A 352 -27.44 -12.53 12.67
N VAL A 353 -26.49 -12.17 13.56
CA VAL A 353 -26.81 -11.80 14.95
C VAL A 353 -27.67 -10.53 15.00
N ARG A 354 -27.33 -9.51 14.18
CA ARG A 354 -28.12 -8.26 14.11
C ARG A 354 -29.54 -8.52 13.59
N THR A 355 -29.70 -9.35 12.56
CA THR A 355 -31.01 -9.73 12.03
C THR A 355 -31.85 -10.46 13.07
N ASN A 356 -31.27 -11.46 13.74
CA ASN A 356 -31.96 -12.19 14.82
C ASN A 356 -32.35 -11.27 15.98
N LEU A 357 -31.45 -10.35 16.38
CA LEU A 357 -31.75 -9.38 17.45
C LEU A 357 -32.91 -8.44 17.07
N ALA A 358 -32.93 -7.97 15.83
CA ALA A 358 -34.03 -7.13 15.32
C ALA A 358 -35.37 -7.90 15.35
N GLU A 359 -35.39 -9.17 14.89
CA GLU A 359 -36.57 -10.01 14.97
C GLU A 359 -37.03 -10.29 16.41
N TYR A 360 -36.09 -10.51 17.35
CA TYR A 360 -36.42 -10.71 18.77
C TYR A 360 -36.97 -9.45 19.43
N LEU A 361 -36.48 -8.25 19.06
CA LEU A 361 -37.00 -6.96 19.51
C LEU A 361 -38.43 -6.73 18.97
N GLU A 362 -38.67 -6.99 17.67
CA GLU A 362 -40.00 -6.89 17.05
C GLU A 362 -41.02 -7.86 17.68
N LYS A 363 -40.57 -9.06 18.04
CA LYS A 363 -41.41 -10.07 18.73
C LYS A 363 -41.52 -9.85 20.23
N GLY A 364 -40.89 -8.82 20.80
CA GLY A 364 -40.94 -8.51 22.23
C GLY A 364 -40.26 -9.55 23.14
N ILE A 365 -39.41 -10.38 22.59
CA ILE A 365 -38.69 -11.46 23.33
C ILE A 365 -37.50 -10.90 24.12
N VAL A 366 -36.94 -9.78 23.68
CA VAL A 366 -35.88 -9.03 24.36
C VAL A 366 -36.32 -7.57 24.49
N LYS A 367 -36.10 -6.95 25.65
CA LYS A 367 -36.38 -5.52 25.92
C LYS A 367 -35.10 -4.70 25.82
#